data_b188cc9226842f492df5b20de8f30296
#
_entry.id   b188cc9226842f492df5b20de8f30296
#
_cell.length_a   1.000
_cell.length_b   1.000
_cell.length_c   1.000
_cell.angle_alpha   90.00
_cell.angle_beta   90.00
_cell.angle_gamma   90.00
#
_symmetry.space_group_name_H-M   'P 1'
#
loop_
_entity.id
_entity.type
_entity.pdbx_description
1 polymer ?
#
loop_
_entity_poly.entity_id
_entity_poly.type
_entity_poly.pdbx_seq_one_letter_code
_entity_poly.pdbx_strand_id
1 'polypeptide(L)'
;MEALIDSLRAEWQALVRVAPRIVLAVLILVLLIWIGRVVGRVVVKLLEKGKLTRTHKTFFMHFVTWSFALLGLVIGLNLLGLQGAAAGLMAGGGITAVVLGFAFRGIGENFLAGFFLAFSRPFEIGDVIQSGEFVGEVRGIELRCTHIRTGDGRDVYIP
;
A
#
# COMPACT_ATOMS: atom_id res chain seq x y z
N MET A 1 -50.30 -11.14 25.66
CA MET A 1 -49.51 -10.06 26.26
C MET A 1 -48.18 -10.57 26.79
N GLU A 2 -48.11 -11.72 27.43
CA GLU A 2 -46.87 -12.35 27.92
C GLU A 2 -45.86 -12.66 26.80
N ALA A 3 -46.34 -13.23 25.68
CA ALA A 3 -45.45 -13.52 24.53
C ALA A 3 -44.75 -12.30 23.93
N LEU A 4 -45.42 -11.14 23.98
CA LEU A 4 -44.82 -9.85 23.56
C LEU A 4 -43.76 -9.36 24.55
N ILE A 5 -43.98 -9.53 25.83
CA ILE A 5 -43.04 -9.17 26.89
C ILE A 5 -41.80 -10.07 26.83
N ASP A 6 -41.97 -11.35 26.58
CA ASP A 6 -40.88 -12.31 26.48
C ASP A 6 -40.04 -12.10 25.20
N SER A 7 -40.66 -11.75 24.07
CA SER A 7 -39.92 -11.38 22.86
C SER A 7 -39.11 -10.09 23.06
N LEU A 8 -39.69 -9.07 23.69
CA LEU A 8 -38.97 -7.82 24.01
C LEU A 8 -37.81 -8.04 24.99
N ARG A 9 -37.99 -8.91 25.98
CA ARG A 9 -36.89 -9.28 26.90
C ARG A 9 -35.78 -10.04 26.21
N ALA A 10 -36.11 -10.95 25.29
CA ALA A 10 -35.12 -11.70 24.53
C ALA A 10 -34.31 -10.76 23.61
N GLU A 11 -34.95 -9.83 22.92
CA GLU A 11 -34.29 -8.81 22.10
C GLU A 11 -33.39 -7.87 22.94
N TRP A 12 -33.91 -7.43 24.10
CA TRP A 12 -33.13 -6.61 25.03
C TRP A 12 -31.87 -7.32 25.51
N GLN A 13 -32.00 -8.59 25.90
CA GLN A 13 -30.84 -9.42 26.31
C GLN A 13 -29.85 -9.67 25.18
N ALA A 14 -30.33 -9.79 23.93
CA ALA A 14 -29.47 -9.88 22.76
C ALA A 14 -28.70 -8.58 22.54
N LEU A 15 -29.36 -7.42 22.63
CA LEU A 15 -28.74 -6.12 22.54
C LEU A 15 -27.67 -5.89 23.61
N VAL A 16 -27.95 -6.21 24.86
CA VAL A 16 -27.00 -6.07 25.98
C VAL A 16 -25.79 -6.97 25.79
N ARG A 17 -25.91 -8.14 25.18
CA ARG A 17 -24.80 -9.05 24.86
C ARG A 17 -23.94 -8.56 23.69
N VAL A 18 -24.54 -7.88 22.72
CA VAL A 18 -23.85 -7.39 21.52
C VAL A 18 -23.25 -6.00 21.76
N ALA A 19 -23.84 -5.17 22.64
CA ALA A 19 -23.38 -3.82 22.92
C ALA A 19 -21.88 -3.73 23.27
N PRO A 20 -21.30 -4.56 24.17
CA PRO A 20 -19.87 -4.47 24.46
C PRO A 20 -18.99 -4.82 23.25
N ARG A 21 -19.46 -5.72 22.37
CA ARG A 21 -18.73 -6.06 21.12
C ARG A 21 -18.76 -4.90 20.14
N ILE A 22 -19.88 -4.18 20.03
CA ILE A 22 -20.00 -3.00 19.18
C ILE A 22 -19.03 -1.91 19.70
N VAL A 23 -19.02 -1.66 21.00
CA VAL A 23 -18.10 -0.68 21.60
C VAL A 23 -16.65 -1.05 21.31
N LEU A 24 -16.27 -2.30 21.50
CA LEU A 24 -14.92 -2.77 21.20
C LEU A 24 -14.58 -2.65 19.70
N ALA A 25 -15.49 -3.00 18.81
CA ALA A 25 -15.31 -2.89 17.37
C ALA A 25 -15.08 -1.43 16.95
N VAL A 26 -15.89 -0.50 17.49
CA VAL A 26 -15.75 0.94 17.23
C VAL A 26 -14.44 1.47 17.81
N LEU A 27 -14.07 1.08 19.03
CA LEU A 27 -12.81 1.48 19.65
C LEU A 27 -11.61 1.03 18.81
N ILE A 28 -11.60 -0.22 18.35
CA ILE A 28 -10.53 -0.76 17.50
C ILE A 28 -10.47 -0.02 16.16
N LEU A 29 -11.63 0.25 15.54
CA LEU A 29 -11.68 0.99 14.29
C LEU A 29 -11.10 2.41 14.47
N VAL A 30 -11.53 3.12 15.50
CA VAL A 30 -11.03 4.48 15.81
C VAL A 30 -9.54 4.45 16.12
N LEU A 31 -9.08 3.46 16.92
CA LEU A 31 -7.67 3.29 17.26
C LEU A 31 -6.83 3.03 16.00
N LEU A 32 -7.27 2.15 15.12
CA LEU A 32 -6.53 1.87 13.88
C LEU A 32 -6.52 3.06 12.91
N ILE A 33 -7.62 3.80 12.79
CA ILE A 33 -7.64 5.05 12.04
C ILE A 33 -6.67 6.07 12.65
N TRP A 34 -6.60 6.17 13.96
CA TRP A 34 -5.67 7.05 14.66
C TRP A 34 -4.20 6.62 14.42
N ILE A 35 -3.90 5.33 14.55
CA ILE A 35 -2.59 4.76 14.22
C ILE A 35 -2.23 5.06 12.77
N GLY A 36 -3.16 4.83 11.83
CA GLY A 36 -2.96 5.12 10.41
C GLY A 36 -2.61 6.59 10.15
N ARG A 37 -3.27 7.52 10.85
CA ARG A 37 -2.93 8.95 10.78
C ARG A 37 -1.56 9.28 11.36
N VAL A 38 -1.16 8.61 12.46
CA VAL A 38 0.16 8.81 13.06
C VAL A 38 1.24 8.27 12.13
N VAL A 39 1.09 7.03 11.65
CA VAL A 39 2.01 6.41 10.70
C VAL A 39 2.10 7.24 9.42
N GLY A 40 0.97 7.66 8.85
CA GLY A 40 0.95 8.51 7.67
C GLY A 40 1.71 9.82 7.85
N ARG A 41 1.59 10.48 9.02
CA ARG A 41 2.36 11.68 9.35
C ARG A 41 3.86 11.41 9.47
N VAL A 42 4.25 10.31 10.10
CA VAL A 42 5.65 9.91 10.24
C VAL A 42 6.26 9.62 8.86
N VAL A 43 5.57 8.84 8.01
CA VAL A 43 6.01 8.53 6.65
C VAL A 43 6.18 9.81 5.83
N VAL A 44 5.20 10.70 5.85
CA VAL A 44 5.28 11.99 5.15
C VAL A 44 6.47 12.82 5.66
N LYS A 45 6.68 12.87 6.96
CA LYS A 45 7.81 13.61 7.57
C LYS A 45 9.17 13.04 7.18
N LEU A 46 9.30 11.71 7.09
CA LEU A 46 10.53 11.06 6.61
C LEU A 46 10.81 11.36 5.14
N LEU A 47 9.76 11.44 4.33
CA LEU A 47 9.85 11.78 2.91
C LEU A 47 10.03 13.29 2.64
N GLU A 48 9.87 14.15 3.65
CA GLU A 48 10.03 15.61 3.51
C GLU A 48 11.46 16.07 3.15
N LYS A 49 12.46 15.20 3.35
CA LYS A 49 13.85 15.48 2.88
C LYS A 49 13.97 15.46 1.33
N GLY A 50 12.96 14.95 0.61
CA GLY A 50 12.83 15.03 -0.85
C GLY A 50 11.91 16.16 -1.28
N LYS A 51 12.00 16.62 -2.55
CA LYS A 51 11.15 17.68 -3.15
C LYS A 51 9.71 17.21 -3.39
N LEU A 52 9.02 16.73 -2.36
CA LEU A 52 7.63 16.27 -2.48
C LEU A 52 6.66 17.44 -2.43
N THR A 53 5.79 17.53 -3.44
CA THR A 53 4.70 18.51 -3.50
C THR A 53 3.61 18.19 -2.46
N ARG A 54 2.86 19.19 -2.01
CA ARG A 54 1.75 19.02 -1.05
C ARG A 54 0.78 17.91 -1.46
N THR A 55 0.47 17.80 -2.74
CA THR A 55 -0.44 16.78 -3.30
C THR A 55 0.03 15.36 -3.00
N HIS A 56 1.33 15.06 -3.18
CA HIS A 56 1.89 13.74 -2.91
C HIS A 56 1.80 13.38 -1.41
N LYS A 57 2.06 14.35 -0.52
CA LYS A 57 1.95 14.15 0.94
C LYS A 57 0.53 13.80 1.36
N THR A 58 -0.45 14.52 0.83
CA THR A 58 -1.88 14.28 1.11
C THR A 58 -2.32 12.91 0.62
N PHE A 59 -1.90 12.52 -0.59
CA PHE A 59 -2.21 11.21 -1.14
C PHE A 59 -1.66 10.08 -0.27
N PHE A 60 -0.38 10.12 0.10
CA PHE A 60 0.23 9.09 0.96
C PHE A 60 -0.45 9.01 2.33
N MET A 61 -0.76 10.16 2.94
CA MET A 61 -1.44 10.19 4.24
C MET A 61 -2.82 9.54 4.17
N HIS A 62 -3.61 9.84 3.13
CA HIS A 62 -4.92 9.22 2.94
C HIS A 62 -4.80 7.72 2.64
N PHE A 63 -3.88 7.33 1.75
CA PHE A 63 -3.66 5.93 1.41
C PHE A 63 -3.36 5.08 2.64
N VAL A 64 -2.39 5.50 3.46
CA VAL A 64 -2.06 4.82 4.72
C VAL A 64 -3.26 4.79 5.67
N THR A 65 -3.93 5.93 5.87
CA THR A 65 -5.08 6.00 6.77
C THR A 65 -6.23 5.07 6.33
N TRP A 66 -6.55 5.03 5.03
CA TRP A 66 -7.58 4.14 4.49
C TRP A 66 -7.21 2.67 4.60
N SER A 67 -5.93 2.30 4.43
CA SER A 67 -5.45 0.91 4.63
C SER A 67 -5.68 0.46 6.08
N PHE A 68 -5.36 1.30 7.06
CA PHE A 68 -5.62 1.01 8.48
C PHE A 68 -7.12 1.01 8.81
N ALA A 69 -7.91 1.88 8.19
CA ALA A 69 -9.37 1.89 8.36
C ALA A 69 -10.01 0.60 7.83
N LEU A 70 -9.57 0.10 6.67
CA LEU A 70 -10.02 -1.17 6.10
C LEU A 70 -9.67 -2.35 7.02
N LEU A 71 -8.45 -2.38 7.55
CA LEU A 71 -8.01 -3.38 8.52
C LEU A 71 -8.90 -3.34 9.78
N GLY A 72 -9.17 -2.15 10.30
CA GLY A 72 -10.04 -1.95 11.45
C GLY A 72 -11.48 -2.40 11.19
N LEU A 73 -11.99 -2.16 9.99
CA LEU A 73 -13.31 -2.62 9.58
C LEU A 73 -13.38 -4.16 9.56
N VAL A 74 -12.40 -4.83 8.97
CA VAL A 74 -12.37 -6.30 8.93
C VAL A 74 -12.30 -6.89 10.34
N ILE A 75 -11.47 -6.35 11.22
CA ILE A 75 -11.36 -6.80 12.61
C ILE A 75 -12.68 -6.53 13.35
N GLY A 76 -13.27 -5.35 13.17
CA GLY A 76 -14.55 -4.99 13.76
C GLY A 76 -15.69 -5.92 13.35
N LEU A 77 -15.79 -6.26 12.07
CA LEU A 77 -16.78 -7.22 11.56
C LEU A 77 -16.60 -8.61 12.19
N ASN A 78 -15.37 -9.08 12.35
CA ASN A 78 -15.10 -10.35 13.02
C ASN A 78 -15.55 -10.34 14.49
N LEU A 79 -15.31 -9.25 15.23
CA LEU A 79 -15.74 -9.10 16.62
C LEU A 79 -17.27 -9.07 16.76
N LEU A 80 -17.95 -8.51 15.77
CA LEU A 80 -19.42 -8.49 15.72
C LEU A 80 -20.03 -9.84 15.32
N GLY A 81 -19.19 -10.85 14.98
CA GLY A 81 -19.67 -12.15 14.51
C GLY A 81 -20.05 -12.16 13.03
N LEU A 82 -19.79 -11.08 12.28
CA LEU A 82 -20.08 -10.94 10.85
C LEU A 82 -18.93 -11.53 9.99
N GLN A 83 -18.53 -12.77 10.31
CA GLN A 83 -17.39 -13.45 9.67
C GLN A 83 -17.53 -13.60 8.16
N GLY A 84 -18.77 -13.82 7.66
CA GLY A 84 -19.03 -13.90 6.22
C GLY A 84 -18.76 -12.59 5.49
N ALA A 85 -19.13 -11.45 6.08
CA ALA A 85 -18.84 -10.14 5.52
C ALA A 85 -17.34 -9.82 5.56
N ALA A 86 -16.67 -10.15 6.67
CA ALA A 86 -15.22 -9.98 6.80
C ALA A 86 -14.47 -10.86 5.77
N ALA A 87 -14.85 -12.12 5.60
CA ALA A 87 -14.27 -13.02 4.61
C ALA A 87 -14.51 -12.53 3.17
N GLY A 88 -15.71 -12.01 2.86
CA GLY A 88 -16.02 -11.42 1.57
C GLY A 88 -15.14 -10.21 1.24
N LEU A 89 -14.94 -9.30 2.21
CA LEU A 89 -14.03 -8.17 2.05
C LEU A 89 -12.58 -8.61 1.84
N MET A 90 -12.12 -9.60 2.61
CA MET A 90 -10.77 -10.13 2.45
C MET A 90 -10.58 -10.84 1.11
N ALA A 91 -11.56 -11.64 0.66
CA ALA A 91 -11.48 -12.30 -0.64
C ALA A 91 -11.47 -11.30 -1.79
N GLY A 92 -12.38 -10.31 -1.79
CA GLY A 92 -12.43 -9.25 -2.80
C GLY A 92 -11.16 -8.39 -2.80
N GLY A 93 -10.68 -8.03 -1.62
CA GLY A 93 -9.41 -7.30 -1.45
C GLY A 93 -8.21 -8.12 -1.92
N GLY A 94 -8.19 -9.42 -1.65
CA GLY A 94 -7.15 -10.34 -2.10
C GLY A 94 -7.09 -10.45 -3.63
N ILE A 95 -8.24 -10.63 -4.28
CA ILE A 95 -8.33 -10.63 -5.76
C ILE A 95 -7.84 -9.30 -6.32
N THR A 96 -8.30 -8.18 -5.76
CA THR A 96 -7.88 -6.84 -6.18
C THR A 96 -6.37 -6.67 -6.03
N ALA A 97 -5.78 -7.13 -4.91
CA ALA A 97 -4.33 -7.06 -4.69
C ALA A 97 -3.55 -7.89 -5.71
N VAL A 98 -4.03 -9.07 -6.09
CA VAL A 98 -3.41 -9.91 -7.13
C VAL A 98 -3.44 -9.21 -8.48
N VAL A 99 -4.61 -8.65 -8.86
CA VAL A 99 -4.75 -7.92 -10.14
C VAL A 99 -3.81 -6.70 -10.19
N LEU A 100 -3.79 -5.92 -9.10
CA LEU A 100 -2.86 -4.78 -8.99
C LEU A 100 -1.40 -5.23 -8.99
N GLY A 101 -1.06 -6.33 -8.33
CA GLY A 101 0.29 -6.90 -8.33
C GLY A 101 0.76 -7.23 -9.75
N PHE A 102 -0.10 -7.86 -10.56
CA PHE A 102 0.20 -8.11 -11.97
C PHE A 102 0.30 -6.82 -12.79
N ALA A 103 -0.57 -5.86 -12.55
CA ALA A 103 -0.52 -4.57 -13.23
C ALA A 103 0.78 -3.79 -12.95
N PHE A 104 1.32 -3.89 -11.73
CA PHE A 104 2.57 -3.22 -11.32
C PHE A 104 3.83 -4.09 -11.47
N ARG A 105 3.70 -5.32 -11.96
CA ARG A 105 4.81 -6.27 -12.07
C ARG A 105 6.02 -5.68 -12.80
N GLY A 106 5.81 -5.09 -13.97
CA GLY A 106 6.91 -4.50 -14.75
C GLY A 106 7.63 -3.35 -14.04
N ILE A 107 6.89 -2.54 -13.28
CA ILE A 107 7.48 -1.48 -12.47
C ILE A 107 8.37 -2.08 -11.37
N GLY A 108 7.89 -3.13 -10.71
CA GLY A 108 8.64 -3.84 -9.68
C GLY A 108 9.89 -4.53 -10.22
N GLU A 109 9.81 -5.18 -11.38
CA GLU A 109 10.94 -5.84 -12.05
C GLU A 109 12.03 -4.82 -12.40
N ASN A 110 11.67 -3.69 -13.02
CA ASN A 110 12.63 -2.63 -13.37
C ASN A 110 13.25 -1.98 -12.13
N PHE A 111 12.46 -1.78 -11.06
CA PHE A 111 12.99 -1.25 -9.81
C PHE A 111 14.00 -2.19 -9.15
N LEU A 112 13.68 -3.48 -9.08
CA LEU A 112 14.59 -4.49 -8.52
C LEU A 112 15.85 -4.63 -9.37
N ALA A 113 15.73 -4.65 -10.70
CA ALA A 113 16.88 -4.70 -11.61
C ALA A 113 17.79 -3.49 -11.38
N GLY A 114 17.24 -2.28 -11.31
CA GLY A 114 18.00 -1.06 -11.03
C GLY A 114 18.66 -1.08 -9.65
N PHE A 115 17.96 -1.60 -8.63
CA PHE A 115 18.54 -1.77 -7.29
C PHE A 115 19.73 -2.73 -7.31
N PHE A 116 19.59 -3.91 -7.94
CA PHE A 116 20.69 -4.87 -8.07
C PHE A 116 21.84 -4.29 -8.88
N LEU A 117 21.56 -3.57 -9.95
CA LEU A 117 22.57 -2.92 -10.77
C LEU A 117 23.41 -1.91 -9.96
N ALA A 118 22.75 -1.08 -9.18
CA ALA A 118 23.41 -0.09 -8.33
C ALA A 118 24.25 -0.74 -7.21
N PHE A 119 23.85 -1.94 -6.74
CA PHE A 119 24.55 -2.65 -5.69
C PHE A 119 25.71 -3.52 -6.22
N SER A 120 25.49 -4.23 -7.33
CA SER A 120 26.47 -5.16 -7.93
C SER A 120 27.49 -4.46 -8.81
N ARG A 121 27.17 -3.27 -9.33
CA ARG A 121 28.00 -2.43 -10.21
C ARG A 121 28.77 -3.22 -11.26
N PRO A 122 28.10 -3.98 -12.13
CA PRO A 122 28.77 -4.79 -13.16
C PRO A 122 29.48 -3.90 -14.23
N PHE A 123 29.14 -2.63 -14.28
CA PHE A 123 29.80 -1.57 -15.06
C PHE A 123 29.74 -0.24 -14.31
N GLU A 124 30.62 0.69 -14.65
CA GLU A 124 30.74 2.00 -14.01
C GLU A 124 30.42 3.14 -15.00
N ILE A 125 30.29 4.36 -14.46
CA ILE A 125 30.14 5.56 -15.30
C ILE A 125 31.44 5.74 -16.08
N GLY A 126 31.32 5.88 -17.42
CA GLY A 126 32.43 5.96 -18.35
C GLY A 126 32.66 4.66 -19.16
N ASP A 127 32.10 3.54 -18.71
CA ASP A 127 32.20 2.29 -19.48
C ASP A 127 31.34 2.35 -20.74
N VAL A 128 31.81 1.66 -21.77
CA VAL A 128 31.02 1.46 -23.00
C VAL A 128 30.26 0.15 -22.89
N ILE A 129 28.93 0.23 -22.91
CA ILE A 129 28.05 -0.93 -22.84
C ILE A 129 27.19 -1.05 -24.08
N GLN A 130 26.74 -2.28 -24.35
CA GLN A 130 25.72 -2.58 -25.35
C GLN A 130 24.48 -3.11 -24.67
N SER A 131 23.32 -2.50 -24.97
CA SER A 131 22.01 -2.97 -24.54
C SER A 131 21.04 -2.96 -25.72
N GLY A 132 20.66 -4.15 -26.17
CA GLY A 132 19.89 -4.31 -27.40
C GLY A 132 20.61 -3.72 -28.61
N GLU A 133 19.98 -2.79 -29.29
CA GLU A 133 20.52 -2.09 -30.48
C GLU A 133 21.40 -0.86 -30.11
N PHE A 134 21.43 -0.45 -28.86
CA PHE A 134 22.13 0.73 -28.42
C PHE A 134 23.51 0.40 -27.86
N VAL A 135 24.54 1.05 -28.40
CA VAL A 135 25.90 1.01 -27.89
C VAL A 135 26.29 2.43 -27.49
N GLY A 136 26.79 2.60 -26.27
CA GLY A 136 27.16 3.92 -25.80
C GLY A 136 27.90 3.90 -24.47
N GLU A 137 28.45 5.06 -24.12
CA GLU A 137 29.17 5.31 -22.87
C GLU A 137 28.14 5.59 -21.75
N VAL A 138 28.29 4.94 -20.61
CA VAL A 138 27.46 5.15 -19.43
C VAL A 138 27.73 6.54 -18.85
N ARG A 139 26.72 7.39 -18.81
CA ARG A 139 26.77 8.72 -18.21
C ARG A 139 26.14 8.79 -16.83
N GLY A 140 25.27 7.86 -16.50
CA GLY A 140 24.60 7.80 -15.20
C GLY A 140 23.89 6.49 -14.98
N ILE A 141 23.86 6.05 -13.71
CA ILE A 141 23.13 4.86 -13.28
C ILE A 141 22.12 5.34 -12.23
N GLU A 142 20.85 5.31 -12.60
CA GLU A 142 19.73 5.66 -11.72
C GLU A 142 18.97 4.40 -11.29
N LEU A 143 18.15 4.53 -10.24
CA LEU A 143 17.43 3.41 -9.66
C LEU A 143 16.45 2.73 -10.63
N ARG A 144 16.01 3.42 -11.67
CA ARG A 144 15.02 2.94 -12.65
C ARG A 144 15.49 2.97 -14.10
N CYS A 145 16.64 3.54 -14.38
CA CYS A 145 17.19 3.57 -15.74
C CYS A 145 18.70 3.82 -15.70
N THR A 146 19.38 3.33 -16.75
CA THR A 146 20.79 3.69 -17.03
C THR A 146 20.82 4.67 -18.19
N HIS A 147 21.47 5.80 -18.01
CA HIS A 147 21.69 6.79 -19.04
C HIS A 147 22.97 6.49 -19.79
N ILE A 148 22.88 6.25 -21.09
CA ILE A 148 24.02 6.07 -21.99
C ILE A 148 24.03 7.16 -23.06
N ARG A 149 25.22 7.50 -23.52
CA ARG A 149 25.42 8.35 -24.69
C ARG A 149 26.01 7.55 -25.83
N THR A 150 25.29 7.47 -26.92
CA THR A 150 25.73 6.77 -28.13
C THR A 150 26.79 7.53 -28.89
N GLY A 151 27.55 6.88 -29.77
CA GLY A 151 28.63 7.50 -30.54
C GLY A 151 28.18 8.62 -31.51
N ASP A 152 26.88 8.62 -31.89
CA ASP A 152 26.25 9.70 -32.66
C ASP A 152 25.71 10.86 -31.78
N GLY A 153 26.04 10.83 -30.48
CA GLY A 153 25.73 11.92 -29.54
C GLY A 153 24.29 11.89 -28.95
N ARG A 154 23.51 10.86 -29.20
CA ARG A 154 22.15 10.69 -28.63
C ARG A 154 22.21 10.21 -27.18
N ASP A 155 21.38 10.78 -26.34
CA ASP A 155 21.16 10.33 -24.97
C ASP A 155 20.01 9.30 -24.94
N VAL A 156 20.32 8.08 -24.48
CA VAL A 156 19.37 6.95 -24.40
C VAL A 156 19.22 6.53 -22.94
N TYR A 157 17.98 6.37 -22.51
CA TYR A 157 17.63 5.90 -21.17
C TYR A 157 17.11 4.47 -21.25
N ILE A 158 17.85 3.55 -20.67
CA ILE A 158 17.55 2.10 -20.67
C ILE A 158 16.95 1.75 -19.33
N PRO A 159 15.71 1.23 -19.28
CA PRO A 159 15.05 0.85 -18.04
C PRO A 159 15.66 -0.37 -17.38
#